data_913c755e6196eb1c147e34c67bdeb736
#
_entry.id   913c755e6196eb1c147e34c67bdeb736
#
_cell.length_a   1.000
_cell.length_b   1.000
_cell.length_c   1.000
_cell.angle_alpha   90.00
_cell.angle_beta   90.00
_cell.angle_gamma   90.00
#
_symmetry.space_group_name_H-M   'P 1'
#
loop_
_entity.id
_entity.type
_entity.pdbx_description
1 polymer ?
#
loop_
_entity_poly.entity_id
_entity_poly.type
_entity_poly.pdbx_seq_one_letter_code
_entity_poly.pdbx_strand_id
1 'polypeptide(L)'
;RYWCTIPGHEDAGMSGMISTAASAAAAPVADHATTDDAMVVEADPDAPPYEYRDPRAPARGEGEGFTLTPGGAPDGGDLIDVEMVIEEKQATVAEGFAQQIWTFNGTMPGPVIRTQVGDTVRVHLVNPPEATVSHSVDFHASQVAWNDEMRSIAPGEELIYEFTTDYAGVWMYHCGTDPVLHHIANGMFGMVIVEPEGGLPPMENEFFIVQHEWYLGPQGEVSSFAKANQAAPAPDFVMFNGAAFQYKENPIEIPTGEEIRLFVLDVGPSIDSSFHIVGTIFDDVIREGIHLERGNEGSWGSQAVDLSPAQGAVIELKAAEDGLYPMVTHAFNFPGRGAVGLLQAGDGEP
;
A
#
# COMPACT_ATOMS: atom_id res chain seq x y z
N ARG A 1 -1.45 40.09 -2.71
CA ARG A 1 -0.38 39.39 -2.02
C ARG A 1 -0.91 38.75 -0.75
N TYR A 2 -0.53 37.53 -0.48
CA TYR A 2 -0.78 36.85 0.79
C TYR A 2 0.54 36.32 1.34
N TRP A 3 0.67 36.18 2.64
CA TRP A 3 1.85 35.62 3.30
C TRP A 3 1.48 34.99 4.65
N CYS A 4 2.32 34.10 5.13
CA CYS A 4 2.19 33.55 6.45
C CYS A 4 2.62 34.61 7.50
N THR A 5 1.85 34.76 8.57
CA THR A 5 2.15 35.74 9.64
C THR A 5 3.13 35.24 10.70
N ILE A 6 3.60 33.98 10.56
CA ILE A 6 4.61 33.42 11.47
C ILE A 6 5.97 34.01 11.11
N PRO A 7 6.75 34.55 12.05
CA PRO A 7 8.05 35.12 11.77
C PRO A 7 9.01 34.15 11.06
N GLY A 8 9.65 34.61 9.97
CA GLY A 8 10.55 33.82 9.15
C GLY A 8 9.91 32.99 8.05
N HIS A 9 8.60 32.78 8.04
CA HIS A 9 7.94 31.98 7.02
C HIS A 9 7.81 32.70 5.68
N GLU A 10 7.69 34.01 5.65
CA GLU A 10 7.70 34.78 4.40
C GLU A 10 9.07 34.67 3.69
N ASP A 11 10.15 34.76 4.46
CA ASP A 11 11.52 34.60 3.95
C ASP A 11 11.82 33.18 3.47
N ALA A 12 11.10 32.19 4.02
CA ALA A 12 11.13 30.80 3.58
C ALA A 12 10.22 30.51 2.37
N GLY A 13 9.67 31.56 1.73
CA GLY A 13 8.85 31.40 0.52
C GLY A 13 7.35 31.20 0.76
N MET A 14 6.86 31.25 2.02
CA MET A 14 5.42 31.13 2.32
C MET A 14 4.66 32.42 2.05
N SER A 15 4.74 32.91 0.83
CA SER A 15 4.04 34.10 0.34
C SER A 15 3.64 33.94 -1.13
N GLY A 16 2.62 34.68 -1.56
CA GLY A 16 2.19 34.65 -2.94
C GLY A 16 1.36 35.87 -3.33
N MET A 17 0.99 35.95 -4.61
CA MET A 17 0.10 36.99 -5.15
C MET A 17 -1.10 36.36 -5.84
N ILE A 18 -2.28 36.91 -5.58
CA ILE A 18 -3.47 36.64 -6.37
C ILE A 18 -3.70 37.90 -7.21
N SER A 19 -3.72 37.75 -8.53
CA SER A 19 -4.06 38.83 -9.47
C SER A 19 -5.42 38.57 -10.10
N THR A 20 -6.30 39.56 -10.08
CA THR A 20 -7.62 39.51 -10.71
C THR A 20 -7.67 40.26 -12.06
N ALA A 21 -6.54 40.75 -12.53
CA ALA A 21 -6.47 41.53 -13.76
C ALA A 21 -6.16 40.64 -14.97
N ALA A 22 -6.98 40.76 -16.00
CA ALA A 22 -6.89 40.07 -17.29
C ALA A 22 -5.74 40.57 -18.20
N SER A 23 -4.67 41.14 -17.66
CA SER A 23 -3.49 41.54 -18.41
C SER A 23 -2.22 41.55 -17.57
N ALA A 24 -1.74 40.38 -17.20
CA ALA A 24 -0.34 40.23 -16.86
C ALA A 24 0.33 39.57 -18.08
N ALA A 25 1.11 40.34 -18.84
CA ALA A 25 2.14 39.73 -19.66
C ALA A 25 2.93 38.81 -18.75
N ALA A 26 3.01 37.55 -19.13
CA ALA A 26 3.79 36.57 -18.39
C ALA A 26 5.21 37.14 -18.17
N ALA A 27 5.56 37.40 -16.93
CA ALA A 27 6.97 37.55 -16.60
C ALA A 27 7.69 36.32 -17.15
N PRO A 28 8.88 36.45 -17.77
CA PRO A 28 9.59 35.29 -18.20
C PRO A 28 9.81 34.42 -16.95
N VAL A 29 9.20 33.26 -16.95
CA VAL A 29 9.58 32.18 -16.04
C VAL A 29 11.07 32.01 -16.29
N ALA A 30 11.90 32.24 -15.28
CA ALA A 30 13.30 31.89 -15.37
C ALA A 30 13.30 30.43 -15.79
N ASP A 31 13.84 30.22 -16.96
CA ASP A 31 14.08 28.88 -17.51
C ASP A 31 15.08 28.22 -16.55
N HIS A 32 14.56 27.60 -15.49
CA HIS A 32 15.33 26.57 -14.83
C HIS A 32 15.41 25.48 -15.88
N ALA A 33 16.50 25.57 -16.64
CA ALA A 33 16.95 24.44 -17.44
C ALA A 33 17.02 23.23 -16.53
N THR A 34 15.90 22.51 -16.45
CA THR A 34 15.87 21.14 -16.00
C THR A 34 16.60 20.36 -17.07
N THR A 35 17.94 20.29 -16.93
CA THR A 35 18.71 19.21 -17.53
C THR A 35 18.45 17.95 -16.69
N ASP A 36 17.18 17.60 -16.52
CA ASP A 36 16.74 16.25 -16.33
C ASP A 36 16.29 15.79 -17.73
N ASP A 37 17.23 15.21 -18.47
CA ASP A 37 16.88 14.12 -19.37
C ASP A 37 16.22 13.08 -18.46
N ALA A 38 14.89 13.15 -18.33
CA ALA A 38 14.10 12.15 -17.66
C ALA A 38 14.45 10.84 -18.40
N MET A 39 15.28 10.01 -17.76
CA MET A 39 15.77 8.78 -18.37
C MET A 39 14.54 7.94 -18.71
N VAL A 40 14.26 7.86 -20.00
CA VAL A 40 13.19 6.97 -20.51
C VAL A 40 13.74 5.56 -20.38
N VAL A 41 13.13 4.80 -19.50
CA VAL A 41 13.45 3.37 -19.36
C VAL A 41 12.63 2.64 -20.41
N GLU A 42 13.31 1.98 -21.35
CA GLU A 42 12.66 1.17 -22.38
C GLU A 42 12.33 -0.22 -21.83
N ALA A 43 11.21 -0.78 -22.31
CA ALA A 43 10.83 -2.13 -21.97
C ALA A 43 11.84 -3.14 -22.56
N ASP A 44 12.25 -4.10 -21.76
CA ASP A 44 13.06 -5.24 -22.18
C ASP A 44 12.14 -6.41 -22.56
N PRO A 45 12.07 -6.79 -23.85
CA PRO A 45 11.23 -7.92 -24.29
C PRO A 45 11.67 -9.28 -23.74
N ASP A 46 12.89 -9.36 -23.22
CA ASP A 46 13.46 -10.58 -22.63
C ASP A 46 13.32 -10.59 -21.09
N ALA A 47 12.72 -9.56 -20.48
CA ALA A 47 12.44 -9.54 -19.04
C ALA A 47 11.54 -10.75 -18.66
N PRO A 48 11.80 -11.40 -17.52
CA PRO A 48 10.94 -12.49 -17.06
C PRO A 48 9.52 -11.97 -16.83
N PRO A 49 8.48 -12.84 -16.91
CA PRO A 49 7.13 -12.43 -16.54
C PRO A 49 7.08 -12.00 -15.06
N TYR A 50 6.14 -11.13 -14.71
CA TYR A 50 5.89 -10.80 -13.31
C TYR A 50 5.38 -12.03 -12.55
N GLU A 51 5.67 -12.07 -11.27
CA GLU A 51 5.15 -13.07 -10.34
C GLU A 51 3.74 -12.66 -9.89
N TYR A 52 2.73 -13.50 -10.20
CA TYR A 52 1.35 -13.22 -9.80
C TYR A 52 1.20 -13.27 -8.29
N ARG A 53 0.60 -12.24 -7.72
CA ARG A 53 0.28 -12.19 -6.30
C ARG A 53 -1.16 -12.63 -6.05
N ASP A 54 -1.36 -13.78 -5.42
CA ASP A 54 -2.68 -14.22 -4.98
C ASP A 54 -3.25 -13.17 -4.00
N PRO A 55 -4.41 -12.57 -4.31
CA PRO A 55 -5.00 -11.53 -3.48
C PRO A 55 -5.83 -12.08 -2.30
N ARG A 56 -5.93 -13.39 -2.10
CA ARG A 56 -6.69 -13.95 -0.97
C ARG A 56 -6.08 -13.52 0.35
N ALA A 57 -6.94 -12.98 1.23
CA ALA A 57 -6.49 -12.60 2.57
C ALA A 57 -6.23 -13.88 3.40
N PRO A 58 -5.12 -13.95 4.15
CA PRO A 58 -4.83 -15.10 5.00
C PRO A 58 -5.81 -15.14 6.19
N ALA A 59 -5.99 -16.31 6.79
CA ALA A 59 -6.62 -16.39 8.10
C ALA A 59 -5.70 -15.81 9.20
N ARG A 60 -6.28 -15.52 10.36
CA ARG A 60 -5.54 -14.94 11.50
C ARG A 60 -4.39 -15.86 11.93
N GLY A 61 -3.20 -15.30 12.00
CA GLY A 61 -1.97 -16.03 12.35
C GLY A 61 -1.44 -16.98 11.28
N GLU A 62 -2.01 -16.98 10.07
CA GLU A 62 -1.50 -17.73 8.92
C GLU A 62 -0.50 -16.88 8.13
N GLY A 63 0.53 -17.52 7.62
CA GLY A 63 1.60 -16.95 6.81
C GLY A 63 2.87 -17.77 6.93
N GLU A 64 3.73 -17.72 5.92
CA GLU A 64 5.06 -18.32 6.01
C GLU A 64 5.89 -17.54 7.05
N GLY A 65 6.46 -18.26 8.02
CA GLY A 65 7.19 -17.65 9.15
C GLY A 65 6.27 -17.14 10.27
N PHE A 66 4.96 -17.41 10.22
CA PHE A 66 4.00 -16.98 11.23
C PHE A 66 3.61 -18.14 12.14
N THR A 67 3.44 -17.87 13.42
CA THR A 67 2.97 -18.86 14.40
C THR A 67 2.00 -18.19 15.38
N LEU A 68 0.75 -18.66 15.41
CA LEU A 68 -0.24 -18.24 16.38
C LEU A 68 -0.19 -19.17 17.62
N THR A 69 0.01 -18.58 18.79
CA THR A 69 -0.02 -19.27 20.08
C THR A 69 -1.20 -18.73 20.90
N PRO A 70 -2.33 -19.48 20.98
CA PRO A 70 -3.49 -19.04 21.73
C PRO A 70 -3.18 -18.83 23.22
N GLY A 71 -3.56 -17.68 23.78
CA GLY A 71 -3.30 -17.32 25.17
C GLY A 71 -1.81 -17.13 25.49
N GLY A 72 -0.97 -16.98 24.46
CA GLY A 72 0.49 -16.89 24.64
C GLY A 72 1.01 -15.47 24.92
N ALA A 73 0.16 -14.45 24.80
CA ALA A 73 0.55 -13.08 25.08
C ALA A 73 0.69 -12.82 26.59
N PRO A 74 1.60 -11.94 27.02
CA PRO A 74 1.80 -11.60 28.44
C PRO A 74 0.53 -11.11 29.15
N ASP A 75 -0.34 -10.40 28.44
CA ASP A 75 -1.57 -9.79 28.98
C ASP A 75 -2.82 -10.65 28.75
N GLY A 76 -2.66 -11.90 28.27
CA GLY A 76 -3.72 -12.89 28.15
C GLY A 76 -4.41 -12.94 26.78
N GLY A 77 -3.99 -12.15 25.80
CA GLY A 77 -4.35 -12.29 24.37
C GLY A 77 -3.58 -13.42 23.70
N ASP A 78 -3.76 -13.59 22.41
CA ASP A 78 -2.97 -14.52 21.62
C ASP A 78 -1.62 -13.89 21.23
N LEU A 79 -0.61 -14.72 21.06
CA LEU A 79 0.70 -14.30 20.57
C LEU A 79 0.85 -14.73 19.11
N ILE A 80 1.19 -13.76 18.26
CA ILE A 80 1.54 -14.00 16.86
C ILE A 80 3.03 -13.72 16.69
N ASP A 81 3.82 -14.78 16.54
CA ASP A 81 5.22 -14.69 16.16
C ASP A 81 5.32 -14.49 14.65
N VAL A 82 6.08 -13.48 14.24
CA VAL A 82 6.28 -13.11 12.84
C VAL A 82 7.77 -13.01 12.54
N GLU A 83 8.30 -13.93 11.75
CA GLU A 83 9.66 -13.84 11.22
C GLU A 83 9.64 -13.01 9.91
N MET A 84 10.41 -11.93 9.88
CA MET A 84 10.54 -11.04 8.73
C MET A 84 12.00 -11.01 8.28
N VAL A 85 12.29 -11.73 7.20
CA VAL A 85 13.62 -11.74 6.57
C VAL A 85 13.62 -10.72 5.43
N ILE A 86 14.63 -9.85 5.43
CA ILE A 86 14.82 -8.88 4.36
C ILE A 86 15.47 -9.58 3.17
N GLU A 87 14.89 -9.38 1.98
CA GLU A 87 15.42 -9.90 0.74
C GLU A 87 15.49 -8.80 -0.32
N GLU A 88 16.68 -8.65 -0.91
CA GLU A 88 16.94 -7.79 -2.05
C GLU A 88 17.02 -8.67 -3.31
N LYS A 89 16.06 -8.54 -4.23
CA LYS A 89 15.92 -9.44 -5.38
C LYS A 89 15.47 -8.73 -6.65
N GLN A 90 15.66 -9.37 -7.78
CA GLN A 90 15.05 -8.93 -9.05
C GLN A 90 13.59 -9.35 -9.12
N ALA A 91 12.72 -8.44 -9.57
CA ALA A 91 11.32 -8.73 -9.89
C ALA A 91 10.85 -7.90 -11.08
N THR A 92 9.91 -8.43 -11.83
CA THR A 92 9.24 -7.69 -12.90
C THR A 92 8.03 -6.96 -12.32
N VAL A 93 8.05 -5.63 -12.35
CA VAL A 93 7.00 -4.76 -11.81
C VAL A 93 5.92 -4.42 -12.83
N ALA A 94 6.24 -4.54 -14.11
CA ALA A 94 5.33 -4.46 -15.26
C ALA A 94 5.93 -5.23 -16.42
N GLU A 95 5.13 -5.62 -17.41
CA GLU A 95 5.63 -6.33 -18.59
C GLU A 95 6.82 -5.58 -19.24
N GLY A 96 7.95 -6.25 -19.36
CA GLY A 96 9.20 -5.66 -19.88
C GLY A 96 10.00 -4.81 -18.89
N PHE A 97 9.59 -4.68 -17.62
CA PHE A 97 10.28 -3.84 -16.64
C PHE A 97 10.71 -4.64 -15.41
N ALA A 98 11.94 -5.19 -15.47
CA ALA A 98 12.59 -5.83 -14.34
C ALA A 98 13.35 -4.80 -13.52
N GLN A 99 13.13 -4.82 -12.20
CA GLN A 99 13.75 -3.89 -11.24
C GLN A 99 14.33 -4.67 -10.07
N GLN A 100 15.31 -4.11 -9.39
CA GLN A 100 15.72 -4.60 -8.10
C GLN A 100 14.76 -4.09 -7.04
N ILE A 101 14.10 -4.99 -6.34
CA ILE A 101 13.18 -4.67 -5.25
C ILE A 101 13.78 -5.06 -3.91
N TRP A 102 13.36 -4.36 -2.86
CA TRP A 102 13.64 -4.70 -1.47
C TRP A 102 12.35 -5.18 -0.82
N THR A 103 12.41 -6.26 -0.08
CA THR A 103 11.18 -6.93 0.38
C THR A 103 11.30 -7.42 1.82
N PHE A 104 10.16 -7.66 2.42
CA PHE A 104 10.01 -8.51 3.58
C PHE A 104 9.55 -9.89 3.10
N ASN A 105 10.29 -10.95 3.41
CA ASN A 105 10.01 -12.34 3.02
C ASN A 105 9.84 -12.54 1.51
N GLY A 106 10.64 -11.83 0.69
CA GLY A 106 10.76 -12.06 -0.75
C GLY A 106 9.56 -11.62 -1.60
N THR A 107 8.52 -10.98 -1.04
CA THR A 107 7.32 -10.57 -1.77
C THR A 107 7.04 -9.07 -1.69
N MET A 108 6.37 -8.54 -2.71
CA MET A 108 5.88 -7.17 -2.75
C MET A 108 4.39 -7.16 -3.14
N PRO A 109 3.49 -6.64 -2.28
CA PRO A 109 3.75 -6.26 -0.88
C PRO A 109 4.27 -7.44 -0.06
N GLY A 110 4.92 -7.14 1.06
CA GLY A 110 5.31 -8.15 2.04
C GLY A 110 4.12 -8.94 2.59
N PRO A 111 4.34 -9.92 3.48
CA PRO A 111 3.27 -10.75 4.01
C PRO A 111 2.14 -9.95 4.65
N VAL A 112 0.90 -10.35 4.43
CA VAL A 112 -0.26 -9.80 5.17
C VAL A 112 -0.30 -10.42 6.56
N ILE A 113 -0.17 -9.58 7.58
CA ILE A 113 -0.27 -9.99 8.98
C ILE A 113 -1.72 -9.79 9.42
N ARG A 114 -2.40 -10.87 9.84
CA ARG A 114 -3.77 -10.79 10.35
C ARG A 114 -3.81 -11.13 11.82
N THR A 115 -4.34 -10.21 12.62
CA THR A 115 -4.38 -10.23 14.08
C THR A 115 -5.74 -9.70 14.55
N GLN A 116 -5.95 -9.61 15.85
CA GLN A 116 -7.17 -9.11 16.48
C GLN A 116 -6.80 -8.14 17.61
N VAL A 117 -7.70 -7.23 17.94
CA VAL A 117 -7.54 -6.34 19.10
C VAL A 117 -7.26 -7.15 20.36
N GLY A 118 -6.17 -6.81 21.05
CA GLY A 118 -5.68 -7.50 22.25
C GLY A 118 -4.63 -8.59 21.99
N ASP A 119 -4.30 -8.89 20.73
CA ASP A 119 -3.18 -9.77 20.42
C ASP A 119 -1.85 -9.05 20.61
N THR A 120 -0.82 -9.84 20.92
CA THR A 120 0.58 -9.39 20.87
C THR A 120 1.22 -9.93 19.60
N VAL A 121 1.87 -9.05 18.86
CA VAL A 121 2.71 -9.41 17.72
C VAL A 121 4.17 -9.34 18.17
N ARG A 122 4.87 -10.48 18.08
CA ARG A 122 6.33 -10.55 18.26
C ARG A 122 6.98 -10.58 16.90
N VAL A 123 7.81 -9.60 16.62
CA VAL A 123 8.52 -9.47 15.36
C VAL A 123 9.95 -9.92 15.54
N HIS A 124 10.40 -10.85 14.71
CA HIS A 124 11.81 -11.19 14.55
C HIS A 124 12.25 -10.68 13.18
N LEU A 125 12.84 -9.49 13.14
CA LEU A 125 13.38 -8.90 11.93
C LEU A 125 14.82 -9.35 11.72
N VAL A 126 15.11 -9.89 10.54
CA VAL A 126 16.45 -10.36 10.15
C VAL A 126 16.91 -9.59 8.92
N ASN A 127 18.03 -8.87 9.04
CA ASN A 127 18.76 -8.29 7.91
C ASN A 127 19.96 -9.19 7.59
N PRO A 128 19.88 -10.05 6.58
CA PRO A 128 20.90 -11.08 6.37
C PRO A 128 22.24 -10.45 5.92
N PRO A 129 23.38 -11.17 6.10
CA PRO A 129 24.71 -10.63 5.78
C PRO A 129 24.91 -10.23 4.33
N GLU A 130 24.15 -10.79 3.39
CA GLU A 130 24.17 -10.50 1.97
C GLU A 130 23.39 -9.25 1.59
N ALA A 131 22.57 -8.69 2.46
CA ALA A 131 21.89 -7.42 2.24
C ALA A 131 22.91 -6.30 2.02
N THR A 132 22.56 -5.32 1.18
CA THR A 132 23.49 -4.26 0.77
C THR A 132 23.37 -3.00 1.63
N VAL A 133 22.23 -2.81 2.29
CA VAL A 133 21.94 -1.62 3.12
C VAL A 133 21.28 -2.00 4.44
N SER A 134 21.20 -1.03 5.35
CA SER A 134 20.44 -1.18 6.61
C SER A 134 18.95 -1.08 6.36
N HIS A 135 18.17 -1.80 7.16
CA HIS A 135 16.72 -1.79 7.10
C HIS A 135 16.10 -1.79 8.51
N SER A 136 14.79 -1.52 8.56
CA SER A 136 13.99 -1.58 9.77
C SER A 136 12.56 -1.97 9.41
N VAL A 137 11.66 -2.05 10.39
CA VAL A 137 10.22 -2.12 10.12
C VAL A 137 9.46 -1.27 11.11
N ASP A 138 8.61 -0.39 10.58
CA ASP A 138 7.66 0.45 11.30
C ASP A 138 6.26 -0.13 11.10
N PHE A 139 5.56 -0.45 12.19
CA PHE A 139 4.18 -0.92 12.18
C PHE A 139 3.23 0.17 12.63
N HIS A 140 2.39 0.69 11.74
CA HIS A 140 1.38 1.69 12.08
C HIS A 140 0.32 1.17 13.07
N ALA A 141 0.18 -0.14 13.19
CA ALA A 141 -0.69 -0.79 14.18
C ALA A 141 -0.12 -0.79 15.60
N SER A 142 1.12 -0.32 15.80
CA SER A 142 1.84 -0.35 17.06
C SER A 142 1.89 1.01 17.76
N GLN A 143 2.19 0.99 19.07
CA GLN A 143 2.44 2.17 19.88
C GLN A 143 3.77 2.04 20.62
N VAL A 144 4.86 1.92 19.87
CA VAL A 144 6.24 1.77 20.39
C VAL A 144 7.13 2.91 19.89
N ALA A 145 8.26 3.11 20.54
CA ALA A 145 9.19 4.18 20.18
C ALA A 145 10.08 3.74 19.01
N TRP A 146 9.98 4.46 17.87
CA TRP A 146 10.69 4.10 16.64
C TRP A 146 12.22 4.00 16.80
N ASN A 147 12.81 4.81 17.67
CA ASN A 147 14.27 4.85 17.86
C ASN A 147 14.81 3.75 18.78
N ASP A 148 13.97 2.88 19.28
CA ASP A 148 14.30 1.69 20.06
C ASP A 148 13.86 0.43 19.32
N GLU A 149 12.58 0.14 19.32
CA GLU A 149 12.02 -1.10 18.76
C GLU A 149 12.07 -1.12 17.22
N MET A 150 11.94 0.05 16.58
CA MET A 150 11.92 0.15 15.10
C MET A 150 13.22 0.72 14.53
N ARG A 151 14.33 0.64 15.28
CA ARG A 151 15.62 1.14 14.80
C ARG A 151 16.13 0.37 13.59
N SER A 152 16.92 1.04 12.76
CA SER A 152 17.60 0.38 11.65
C SER A 152 18.63 -0.64 12.15
N ILE A 153 18.70 -1.78 11.50
CA ILE A 153 19.68 -2.84 11.69
C ILE A 153 20.55 -2.99 10.44
N ALA A 154 21.87 -3.17 10.65
CA ALA A 154 22.82 -3.35 9.56
C ALA A 154 22.76 -4.79 8.99
N PRO A 155 23.33 -5.02 7.78
CA PRO A 155 23.50 -6.38 7.28
C PRO A 155 24.19 -7.31 8.30
N GLY A 156 23.60 -8.47 8.52
CA GLY A 156 24.04 -9.46 9.51
C GLY A 156 23.50 -9.24 10.92
N GLU A 157 22.65 -8.25 11.14
CA GLU A 157 21.99 -8.00 12.43
C GLU A 157 20.55 -8.51 12.42
N GLU A 158 20.04 -8.75 13.61
CA GLU A 158 18.65 -9.11 13.87
C GLU A 158 18.08 -8.30 15.04
N LEU A 159 16.76 -8.17 15.08
CA LEU A 159 16.04 -7.44 16.11
C LEU A 159 14.73 -8.15 16.45
N ILE A 160 14.51 -8.35 17.76
CA ILE A 160 13.24 -8.90 18.25
C ILE A 160 12.56 -7.84 19.12
N TYR A 161 11.27 -7.60 18.87
CA TYR A 161 10.45 -6.74 19.71
C TYR A 161 8.98 -7.19 19.67
N GLU A 162 8.19 -6.65 20.57
CA GLU A 162 6.77 -6.98 20.71
C GLU A 162 5.93 -5.69 20.76
N PHE A 163 4.71 -5.77 20.25
CA PHE A 163 3.69 -4.74 20.45
C PHE A 163 2.30 -5.38 20.52
N THR A 164 1.37 -4.70 21.21
CA THR A 164 -0.03 -5.10 21.27
C THR A 164 -0.83 -4.36 20.22
N THR A 165 -1.76 -5.04 19.56
CA THR A 165 -2.68 -4.45 18.59
C THR A 165 -3.94 -3.93 19.30
N ASP A 166 -3.98 -2.64 19.61
CA ASP A 166 -5.04 -2.03 20.42
C ASP A 166 -6.21 -1.48 19.61
N TYR A 167 -6.04 -1.31 18.30
CA TYR A 167 -7.03 -0.65 17.44
C TYR A 167 -7.30 -1.46 16.18
N ALA A 168 -8.59 -1.76 15.95
CA ALA A 168 -9.02 -2.43 14.73
C ALA A 168 -8.78 -1.55 13.49
N GLY A 169 -8.52 -2.20 12.34
CA GLY A 169 -8.33 -1.51 11.07
C GLY A 169 -7.43 -2.25 10.10
N VAL A 170 -7.19 -1.61 8.97
CA VAL A 170 -6.19 -2.01 7.98
C VAL A 170 -5.05 -1.03 8.06
N TRP A 171 -3.89 -1.50 8.51
CA TRP A 171 -2.73 -0.69 8.83
C TRP A 171 -1.55 -1.01 7.92
N MET A 172 -0.73 -0.02 7.64
CA MET A 172 0.51 -0.19 6.92
C MET A 172 1.62 -0.69 7.85
N TYR A 173 2.56 -1.47 7.33
CA TYR A 173 3.91 -1.53 7.85
C TYR A 173 4.90 -1.25 6.71
N HIS A 174 6.06 -0.68 7.03
CA HIS A 174 7.06 -0.34 6.04
C HIS A 174 8.47 -0.21 6.65
N CYS A 175 9.49 -0.20 5.80
CA CYS A 175 10.83 0.14 6.26
C CYS A 175 10.91 1.62 6.66
N GLY A 176 11.38 1.89 7.88
CA GLY A 176 11.56 3.23 8.44
C GLY A 176 13.01 3.75 8.36
N THR A 177 13.90 3.05 7.67
CA THR A 177 15.30 3.47 7.50
C THR A 177 15.41 4.64 6.53
N ASP A 178 16.20 5.65 6.89
CA ASP A 178 16.40 6.85 6.07
C ASP A 178 17.28 6.56 4.82
N PRO A 179 16.89 7.03 3.62
CA PRO A 179 15.70 7.81 3.31
C PRO A 179 14.45 6.95 3.15
N VAL A 180 13.51 7.10 4.09
CA VAL A 180 12.28 6.28 4.19
C VAL A 180 11.53 6.18 2.85
N LEU A 181 11.39 7.31 2.15
CA LEU A 181 10.75 7.37 0.84
C LEU A 181 11.35 6.37 -0.15
N HIS A 182 12.68 6.20 -0.16
CA HIS A 182 13.34 5.29 -1.11
C HIS A 182 13.04 3.83 -0.78
N HIS A 183 13.04 3.48 0.50
CA HIS A 183 12.74 2.11 0.94
C HIS A 183 11.31 1.72 0.62
N ILE A 184 10.33 2.61 0.85
CA ILE A 184 8.93 2.38 0.48
C ILE A 184 8.79 2.29 -1.04
N ALA A 185 9.34 3.27 -1.79
CA ALA A 185 9.27 3.29 -3.25
C ALA A 185 10.02 2.12 -3.92
N ASN A 186 10.84 1.39 -3.17
CA ASN A 186 11.55 0.20 -3.64
C ASN A 186 10.91 -1.14 -3.19
N GLY A 187 9.70 -1.10 -2.57
CA GLY A 187 8.90 -2.29 -2.31
C GLY A 187 8.79 -2.73 -0.86
N MET A 188 9.41 -2.00 0.10
CA MET A 188 9.42 -2.40 1.51
C MET A 188 8.19 -1.92 2.27
N PHE A 189 7.08 -2.56 2.04
CA PHE A 189 5.80 -2.30 2.71
C PHE A 189 4.91 -3.53 2.71
N GLY A 190 3.89 -3.50 3.57
CA GLY A 190 2.83 -4.51 3.60
C GLY A 190 1.66 -4.08 4.47
N MET A 191 0.77 -5.01 4.75
CA MET A 191 -0.52 -4.78 5.42
C MET A 191 -0.60 -5.55 6.74
N VAL A 192 -1.10 -4.87 7.77
CA VAL A 192 -1.59 -5.51 9.01
C VAL A 192 -3.10 -5.34 9.07
N ILE A 193 -3.83 -6.44 9.15
CA ILE A 193 -5.26 -6.45 9.42
C ILE A 193 -5.45 -6.70 10.91
N VAL A 194 -6.00 -5.73 11.63
CA VAL A 194 -6.37 -5.88 13.02
C VAL A 194 -7.90 -5.98 13.10
N GLU A 195 -8.40 -7.17 13.35
CA GLU A 195 -9.84 -7.37 13.54
C GLU A 195 -10.32 -6.75 14.85
N PRO A 196 -11.59 -6.32 14.95
CA PRO A 196 -12.15 -5.87 16.21
C PRO A 196 -12.18 -6.99 17.26
N GLU A 197 -12.39 -6.65 18.51
CA GLU A 197 -12.60 -7.62 19.58
C GLU A 197 -13.76 -8.57 19.21
N GLY A 198 -13.50 -9.88 19.22
CA GLY A 198 -14.43 -10.91 18.77
C GLY A 198 -14.41 -11.23 17.28
N GLY A 199 -13.54 -10.59 16.52
CA GLY A 199 -13.37 -10.82 15.08
C GLY A 199 -14.37 -10.08 14.19
N LEU A 200 -14.11 -10.12 12.89
CA LEU A 200 -15.10 -9.72 11.88
C LEU A 200 -16.11 -10.87 11.66
N PRO A 201 -17.34 -10.57 11.21
CA PRO A 201 -18.27 -11.62 10.81
C PRO A 201 -17.61 -12.56 9.80
N PRO A 202 -17.73 -13.91 9.95
CA PRO A 202 -17.12 -14.85 9.01
C PRO A 202 -17.57 -14.59 7.58
N MET A 203 -16.61 -14.58 6.65
CA MET A 203 -16.85 -14.43 5.22
C MET A 203 -15.88 -15.35 4.47
N GLU A 204 -16.38 -16.10 3.47
CA GLU A 204 -15.57 -17.08 2.75
C GLU A 204 -14.64 -16.41 1.73
N ASN A 205 -15.10 -15.29 1.13
CA ASN A 205 -14.41 -14.62 0.07
C ASN A 205 -13.82 -13.29 0.56
N GLU A 206 -12.60 -13.34 1.08
CA GLU A 206 -11.85 -12.20 1.59
C GLU A 206 -10.58 -12.00 0.76
N PHE A 207 -10.32 -10.75 0.38
CA PHE A 207 -9.17 -10.39 -0.44
C PHE A 207 -8.45 -9.18 0.13
N PHE A 208 -7.15 -9.07 -0.15
CA PHE A 208 -6.37 -7.87 0.15
C PHE A 208 -5.91 -7.18 -1.13
N ILE A 209 -5.99 -5.85 -1.14
CA ILE A 209 -5.56 -5.01 -2.26
C ILE A 209 -4.69 -3.88 -1.70
N VAL A 210 -3.44 -3.87 -2.10
CA VAL A 210 -2.47 -2.83 -1.72
C VAL A 210 -2.13 -2.02 -2.95
N GLN A 211 -2.57 -0.75 -2.98
CA GLN A 211 -2.15 0.20 -4.02
C GLN A 211 -0.79 0.78 -3.65
N HIS A 212 0.11 0.89 -4.62
CA HIS A 212 1.39 1.55 -4.44
C HIS A 212 1.94 2.10 -5.76
N GLU A 213 2.90 3.01 -5.64
CA GLU A 213 3.57 3.67 -6.74
C GLU A 213 4.87 2.97 -7.09
N TRP A 214 5.29 3.11 -8.36
CA TRP A 214 6.60 2.69 -8.81
C TRP A 214 7.25 3.75 -9.70
N TYR A 215 8.50 4.05 -9.42
CA TYR A 215 9.33 5.02 -10.11
C TYR A 215 10.50 4.30 -10.77
N LEU A 216 10.42 4.02 -12.06
CA LEU A 216 11.42 3.21 -12.77
C LEU A 216 12.82 3.79 -12.65
N GLY A 217 13.74 3.01 -12.11
CA GLY A 217 15.17 3.12 -12.30
C GLY A 217 15.59 2.45 -13.61
N PRO A 218 16.90 2.39 -13.92
CA PRO A 218 17.40 1.57 -15.02
C PRO A 218 16.93 0.12 -14.89
N GLN A 219 16.87 -0.59 -16.03
CA GLN A 219 16.57 -2.02 -16.01
C GLN A 219 17.52 -2.78 -15.07
N GLY A 220 16.93 -3.60 -14.18
CA GLY A 220 17.68 -4.37 -13.21
C GLY A 220 18.23 -3.61 -12.00
N GLU A 221 18.00 -2.31 -11.93
CA GLU A 221 18.42 -1.46 -10.82
C GLU A 221 17.24 -1.13 -9.88
N VAL A 222 17.53 -0.51 -8.74
CA VAL A 222 16.51 -0.03 -7.79
C VAL A 222 15.64 1.07 -8.39
N SER A 223 14.47 1.30 -7.79
CA SER A 223 13.58 2.41 -8.15
C SER A 223 14.30 3.77 -8.10
N SER A 224 13.83 4.72 -8.91
CA SER A 224 14.44 6.05 -9.01
C SER A 224 14.04 6.94 -7.83
N PHE A 225 14.92 7.08 -6.85
CA PHE A 225 14.70 8.03 -5.75
C PHE A 225 14.53 9.47 -6.26
N ALA A 226 15.26 9.86 -7.30
CA ALA A 226 15.18 11.21 -7.87
C ALA A 226 13.79 11.52 -8.44
N LYS A 227 13.12 10.55 -9.06
CA LYS A 227 11.73 10.69 -9.52
C LYS A 227 10.75 10.72 -8.33
N ALA A 228 10.90 9.82 -7.37
CA ALA A 228 10.03 9.73 -6.21
C ALA A 228 10.09 10.99 -5.32
N ASN A 229 11.28 11.60 -5.19
CA ASN A 229 11.53 12.76 -4.33
C ASN A 229 11.22 14.12 -5.00
N GLN A 230 10.47 14.14 -6.08
CA GLN A 230 10.02 15.40 -6.70
C GLN A 230 8.89 16.06 -5.90
N ALA A 231 8.80 17.38 -5.95
CA ALA A 231 7.71 18.12 -5.28
C ALA A 231 6.30 17.77 -5.81
N ALA A 232 6.23 17.28 -7.06
CA ALA A 232 5.03 16.73 -7.68
C ALA A 232 5.42 15.41 -8.34
N PRO A 233 5.53 14.32 -7.58
CA PRO A 233 5.99 13.05 -8.10
C PRO A 233 5.01 12.50 -9.15
N ALA A 234 5.59 11.95 -10.23
CA ALA A 234 4.83 11.34 -11.32
C ALA A 234 5.31 9.89 -11.47
N PRO A 235 4.68 8.93 -10.80
CA PRO A 235 5.06 7.53 -10.90
C PRO A 235 4.92 7.01 -12.33
N ASP A 236 5.84 6.16 -12.74
CA ASP A 236 5.76 5.46 -14.02
C ASP A 236 4.60 4.47 -14.01
N PHE A 237 4.43 3.76 -12.88
CA PHE A 237 3.30 2.87 -12.61
C PHE A 237 2.64 3.18 -11.27
N VAL A 238 1.33 2.95 -11.20
CA VAL A 238 0.58 2.80 -9.95
C VAL A 238 -0.11 1.44 -10.06
N MET A 239 0.04 0.58 -9.09
CA MET A 239 -0.32 -0.82 -9.24
C MET A 239 -0.95 -1.41 -7.99
N PHE A 240 -1.62 -2.54 -8.16
CA PHE A 240 -2.17 -3.33 -7.08
C PHE A 240 -1.29 -4.55 -6.83
N ASN A 241 -0.89 -4.77 -5.57
CA ASN A 241 -0.16 -5.95 -5.10
C ASN A 241 1.12 -6.30 -5.88
N GLY A 242 1.93 -5.31 -6.28
CA GLY A 242 3.32 -5.53 -6.70
C GLY A 242 3.56 -5.60 -8.20
N ALA A 243 2.53 -5.76 -9.05
CA ALA A 243 2.72 -5.72 -10.49
C ALA A 243 1.59 -4.95 -11.21
N ALA A 244 1.98 -4.13 -12.18
CA ALA A 244 1.02 -3.38 -12.98
C ALA A 244 0.16 -4.32 -13.84
N PHE A 245 -1.16 -4.07 -13.86
CA PHE A 245 -2.16 -4.78 -14.66
C PHE A 245 -2.39 -6.26 -14.31
N GLN A 246 -1.74 -6.83 -13.29
CA GLN A 246 -1.82 -8.27 -13.02
C GLN A 246 -3.25 -8.79 -12.85
N TYR A 247 -4.13 -8.04 -12.19
CA TYR A 247 -5.54 -8.44 -12.01
C TYR A 247 -6.44 -8.03 -13.19
N LYS A 248 -5.94 -7.29 -14.16
CA LYS A 248 -6.61 -7.09 -15.44
C LYS A 248 -6.36 -8.29 -16.35
N GLU A 249 -5.15 -8.86 -16.31
CA GLU A 249 -4.75 -10.02 -17.10
C GLU A 249 -5.21 -11.33 -16.45
N ASN A 250 -5.25 -11.37 -15.14
CA ASN A 250 -5.71 -12.51 -14.33
C ASN A 250 -6.79 -12.02 -13.36
N PRO A 251 -8.06 -11.95 -13.77
CA PRO A 251 -9.15 -11.46 -12.95
C PRO A 251 -9.30 -12.22 -11.64
N ILE A 252 -9.72 -11.52 -10.58
CA ILE A 252 -10.03 -12.12 -9.29
C ILE A 252 -11.43 -12.72 -9.36
N GLU A 253 -11.53 -14.04 -9.22
CA GLU A 253 -12.82 -14.75 -9.24
C GLU A 253 -13.60 -14.48 -7.95
N ILE A 254 -14.87 -14.11 -8.08
CA ILE A 254 -15.81 -13.87 -6.99
C ILE A 254 -17.17 -14.54 -7.24
N PRO A 255 -17.93 -14.92 -6.20
CA PRO A 255 -19.27 -15.44 -6.39
C PRO A 255 -20.26 -14.33 -6.76
N THR A 256 -21.26 -14.67 -7.58
CA THR A 256 -22.39 -13.78 -7.89
C THR A 256 -23.42 -13.79 -6.79
N GLY A 257 -23.86 -12.61 -6.36
CA GLY A 257 -24.94 -12.44 -5.37
C GLY A 257 -24.54 -12.71 -3.91
N GLU A 258 -23.31 -13.11 -3.65
CA GLU A 258 -22.77 -13.30 -2.31
C GLU A 258 -21.91 -12.12 -1.90
N GLU A 259 -21.82 -11.83 -0.60
CA GLU A 259 -20.95 -10.78 -0.06
C GLU A 259 -19.50 -11.20 -0.10
N ILE A 260 -18.62 -10.27 -0.48
CA ILE A 260 -17.19 -10.40 -0.42
C ILE A 260 -16.61 -9.26 0.42
N ARG A 261 -15.42 -9.48 0.99
CA ARG A 261 -14.70 -8.48 1.78
C ARG A 261 -13.35 -8.18 1.14
N LEU A 262 -13.06 -6.89 1.01
CA LEU A 262 -11.77 -6.40 0.57
C LEU A 262 -11.09 -5.64 1.71
N PHE A 263 -9.86 -6.01 2.03
CA PHE A 263 -8.96 -5.20 2.85
C PHE A 263 -8.11 -4.36 1.90
N VAL A 264 -8.36 -3.07 1.87
CA VAL A 264 -7.71 -2.16 0.91
C VAL A 264 -6.76 -1.22 1.65
N LEU A 265 -5.55 -1.08 1.15
CA LEU A 265 -4.53 -0.18 1.67
C LEU A 265 -3.94 0.65 0.53
N ASP A 266 -3.85 1.96 0.73
CA ASP A 266 -3.01 2.81 -0.10
C ASP A 266 -1.68 3.07 0.61
N VAL A 267 -0.60 2.54 0.07
CA VAL A 267 0.76 2.76 0.57
C VAL A 267 1.29 4.12 0.13
N GLY A 268 0.87 4.60 -1.01
CA GLY A 268 1.46 5.74 -1.66
C GLY A 268 2.80 5.38 -2.32
N PRO A 269 3.91 6.02 -1.98
CA PRO A 269 4.16 6.93 -0.85
C PRO A 269 3.65 8.37 -0.99
N SER A 270 3.13 8.79 -2.14
CA SER A 270 2.84 10.21 -2.40
C SER A 270 1.47 10.48 -3.03
N ILE A 271 0.84 9.49 -3.64
CA ILE A 271 -0.40 9.64 -4.42
C ILE A 271 -1.57 9.01 -3.65
N ASP A 272 -2.64 9.77 -3.49
CA ASP A 272 -3.90 9.28 -2.91
C ASP A 272 -4.59 8.26 -3.84
N SER A 273 -5.39 7.38 -3.24
CA SER A 273 -6.34 6.51 -3.94
C SER A 273 -7.77 7.00 -3.72
N SER A 274 -8.59 6.96 -4.77
CA SER A 274 -10.04 6.94 -4.64
C SER A 274 -10.52 5.61 -5.18
N PHE A 275 -10.49 4.60 -4.32
CA PHE A 275 -10.72 3.21 -4.69
C PHE A 275 -12.18 2.96 -5.01
N HIS A 276 -12.45 2.34 -6.17
CA HIS A 276 -13.80 2.07 -6.67
C HIS A 276 -13.86 0.75 -7.43
N ILE A 277 -15.00 0.10 -7.40
CA ILE A 277 -15.33 -1.06 -8.24
C ILE A 277 -16.52 -0.70 -9.11
N VAL A 278 -16.27 -0.59 -10.40
CA VAL A 278 -17.29 -0.18 -11.40
C VAL A 278 -18.45 -1.17 -11.42
N GLY A 279 -19.68 -0.65 -11.39
CA GLY A 279 -20.89 -1.46 -11.40
C GLY A 279 -21.35 -1.95 -10.02
N THR A 280 -20.70 -1.51 -8.94
CA THR A 280 -21.08 -1.87 -7.57
C THR A 280 -21.35 -0.64 -6.70
N ILE A 281 -21.98 -0.90 -5.58
CA ILE A 281 -22.07 0.02 -4.43
C ILE A 281 -21.53 -0.75 -3.24
N PHE A 282 -20.66 -0.15 -2.45
CA PHE A 282 -20.16 -0.76 -1.22
C PHE A 282 -21.26 -0.77 -0.16
N ASP A 283 -21.58 -1.95 0.34
CA ASP A 283 -22.62 -2.16 1.35
C ASP A 283 -22.12 -1.76 2.76
N ASP A 284 -20.83 -1.86 3.04
CA ASP A 284 -20.17 -1.31 4.24
C ASP A 284 -18.77 -0.83 3.91
N VAL A 285 -18.32 0.22 4.61
CA VAL A 285 -16.95 0.72 4.60
C VAL A 285 -16.53 0.96 6.04
N ILE A 286 -15.49 0.25 6.46
CA ILE A 286 -14.90 0.39 7.80
C ILE A 286 -13.52 1.02 7.62
N ARG A 287 -13.34 2.26 8.07
CA ARG A 287 -12.07 2.97 8.03
C ARG A 287 -11.48 3.02 9.43
N GLU A 288 -10.27 2.49 9.60
CA GLU A 288 -9.55 2.50 10.89
C GLU A 288 -10.45 2.03 12.05
N GLY A 289 -11.18 0.91 11.84
CA GLY A 289 -12.09 0.33 12.82
C GLY A 289 -13.45 1.00 13.00
N ILE A 290 -13.72 2.09 12.27
CA ILE A 290 -14.98 2.83 12.37
C ILE A 290 -15.85 2.55 11.15
N HIS A 291 -17.06 2.01 11.36
CA HIS A 291 -18.08 1.94 10.32
C HIS A 291 -18.53 3.35 9.97
N LEU A 292 -18.32 3.77 8.71
CA LEU A 292 -18.62 5.14 8.31
C LEU A 292 -20.13 5.43 8.34
N GLU A 293 -20.98 4.41 8.22
CA GLU A 293 -22.41 4.63 7.98
C GLU A 293 -23.35 3.69 8.76
N ARG A 294 -22.87 2.87 9.69
CA ARG A 294 -23.77 2.12 10.57
C ARG A 294 -24.59 3.06 11.44
N GLY A 295 -25.86 3.21 11.09
CA GLY A 295 -26.80 4.11 11.76
C GLY A 295 -27.78 4.78 10.81
N ASN A 296 -27.52 4.76 9.50
CA ASN A 296 -28.48 5.15 8.48
C ASN A 296 -29.27 3.92 8.03
N GLU A 297 -30.32 3.58 8.76
CA GLU A 297 -31.19 2.50 8.34
C GLU A 297 -31.82 2.80 6.96
N GLY A 298 -31.55 1.94 6.00
CA GLY A 298 -32.41 1.71 4.84
C GLY A 298 -31.97 2.25 3.49
N SER A 299 -30.95 3.09 3.33
CA SER A 299 -30.56 3.62 2.01
C SER A 299 -29.11 4.03 1.92
N TRP A 300 -28.22 3.44 2.71
CA TRP A 300 -26.82 3.78 2.64
C TRP A 300 -26.07 2.91 1.65
N GLY A 301 -25.03 3.47 1.04
CA GLY A 301 -24.06 2.81 0.22
C GLY A 301 -22.98 3.79 -0.21
N SER A 302 -21.76 3.31 -0.38
CA SER A 302 -20.63 4.12 -0.86
C SER A 302 -20.24 3.74 -2.29
N GLN A 303 -19.91 4.74 -3.09
CA GLN A 303 -19.43 4.51 -4.45
C GLN A 303 -17.91 4.33 -4.52
N ALA A 304 -17.17 4.93 -3.59
CA ALA A 304 -15.72 4.89 -3.53
C ALA A 304 -15.25 5.16 -2.10
N VAL A 305 -14.00 4.81 -1.82
CA VAL A 305 -13.33 5.17 -0.57
C VAL A 305 -12.05 5.94 -0.88
N ASP A 306 -11.92 7.12 -0.25
CA ASP A 306 -10.71 7.92 -0.35
C ASP A 306 -9.69 7.45 0.68
N LEU A 307 -8.50 7.13 0.21
CA LEU A 307 -7.36 6.69 1.00
C LEU A 307 -6.17 7.59 0.66
N SER A 308 -5.66 8.29 1.65
CA SER A 308 -4.36 8.96 1.55
C SER A 308 -3.24 7.94 1.80
N PRO A 309 -1.98 8.25 1.45
CA PRO A 309 -0.85 7.37 1.77
C PRO A 309 -0.87 6.88 3.21
N ALA A 310 -0.68 5.58 3.40
CA ALA A 310 -0.75 4.84 4.65
C ALA A 310 -2.16 4.64 5.25
N GLN A 311 -3.23 4.96 4.52
CA GLN A 311 -4.58 4.70 4.98
C GLN A 311 -5.16 3.42 4.38
N GLY A 312 -5.94 2.70 5.21
CA GLY A 312 -6.62 1.50 4.82
C GLY A 312 -8.11 1.49 5.18
N ALA A 313 -8.85 0.59 4.54
CA ALA A 313 -10.26 0.36 4.80
C ALA A 313 -10.63 -1.10 4.58
N VAL A 314 -11.67 -1.56 5.29
CA VAL A 314 -12.39 -2.78 4.95
C VAL A 314 -13.63 -2.38 4.16
N ILE A 315 -13.86 -3.07 3.04
CA ILE A 315 -15.00 -2.82 2.16
C ILE A 315 -15.78 -4.11 2.00
N GLU A 316 -17.10 -4.06 2.20
CA GLU A 316 -18.00 -5.17 1.94
C GLU A 316 -18.92 -4.80 0.78
N LEU A 317 -19.09 -5.72 -0.15
CA LEU A 317 -19.89 -5.53 -1.35
C LEU A 317 -20.30 -6.88 -1.96
N LYS A 318 -21.17 -6.83 -2.95
CA LYS A 318 -21.52 -7.99 -3.79
C LYS A 318 -21.67 -7.60 -5.25
N ALA A 319 -21.31 -8.52 -6.13
CA ALA A 319 -21.66 -8.47 -7.54
C ALA A 319 -23.12 -8.91 -7.72
N ALA A 320 -23.96 -8.05 -8.31
CA ALA A 320 -25.39 -8.32 -8.43
C ALA A 320 -25.73 -9.37 -9.51
N GLU A 321 -24.86 -9.52 -10.52
CA GLU A 321 -25.04 -10.39 -11.67
C GLU A 321 -23.69 -10.93 -12.14
N ASP A 322 -23.69 -11.96 -13.00
CA ASP A 322 -22.48 -12.46 -13.63
C ASP A 322 -21.85 -11.35 -14.51
N GLY A 323 -20.53 -11.31 -14.58
CA GLY A 323 -19.85 -10.33 -15.41
C GLY A 323 -18.49 -9.88 -14.86
N LEU A 324 -17.93 -8.86 -15.51
CA LEU A 324 -16.64 -8.27 -15.14
C LEU A 324 -16.84 -6.89 -14.49
N TYR A 325 -16.25 -6.72 -13.33
CA TYR A 325 -16.33 -5.50 -12.53
C TYR A 325 -14.95 -4.86 -12.39
N PRO A 326 -14.66 -3.78 -13.13
CA PRO A 326 -13.35 -3.12 -13.04
C PRO A 326 -13.10 -2.52 -11.66
N MET A 327 -11.98 -2.87 -11.06
CA MET A 327 -11.43 -2.32 -9.84
C MET A 327 -10.39 -1.26 -10.20
N VAL A 328 -10.58 -0.02 -9.76
CA VAL A 328 -9.73 1.12 -10.16
C VAL A 328 -9.49 2.10 -9.01
N THR A 329 -8.46 2.94 -9.14
CA THR A 329 -8.48 4.25 -8.47
C THR A 329 -9.17 5.28 -9.37
N HIS A 330 -10.03 6.12 -8.80
CA HIS A 330 -10.68 7.21 -9.53
C HIS A 330 -9.78 8.43 -9.76
N ALA A 331 -8.54 8.41 -9.31
CA ALA A 331 -7.46 9.23 -9.85
C ALA A 331 -7.14 8.73 -11.29
N PHE A 332 -7.99 9.10 -12.25
CA PHE A 332 -8.21 8.37 -13.51
C PHE A 332 -7.08 8.48 -14.54
N ASN A 333 -6.00 9.16 -14.22
CA ASN A 333 -4.73 9.09 -14.94
C ASN A 333 -3.89 7.85 -14.59
N PHE A 334 -4.22 7.11 -13.50
CA PHE A 334 -3.45 5.96 -13.03
C PHE A 334 -3.97 4.59 -13.48
N PRO A 335 -5.27 4.33 -13.76
CA PRO A 335 -5.70 3.07 -14.36
C PRO A 335 -4.93 2.72 -15.64
N GLY A 336 -4.60 3.71 -16.47
CA GLY A 336 -3.74 3.53 -17.66
C GLY A 336 -2.26 3.26 -17.35
N ARG A 337 -1.86 3.36 -16.08
CA ARG A 337 -0.51 3.10 -15.57
C ARG A 337 -0.43 1.86 -14.68
N GLY A 338 -1.50 1.05 -14.59
CA GLY A 338 -1.49 -0.21 -13.86
C GLY A 338 -2.50 -0.32 -12.71
N ALA A 339 -3.04 0.81 -12.20
CA ALA A 339 -4.04 0.80 -11.12
C ALA A 339 -5.42 0.38 -11.61
N VAL A 340 -5.50 -0.77 -12.24
CA VAL A 340 -6.70 -1.42 -12.75
C VAL A 340 -6.62 -2.92 -12.57
N GLY A 341 -7.72 -3.51 -12.09
CA GLY A 341 -7.95 -4.94 -12.01
C GLY A 341 -9.37 -5.28 -12.44
N LEU A 342 -9.71 -6.54 -12.47
CA LEU A 342 -11.04 -7.05 -12.73
C LEU A 342 -11.45 -8.01 -11.62
N LEU A 343 -12.65 -7.84 -11.08
CA LEU A 343 -13.34 -8.90 -10.38
C LEU A 343 -14.22 -9.62 -11.41
N GLN A 344 -14.14 -10.93 -11.45
CA GLN A 344 -14.96 -11.76 -12.34
C GLN A 344 -16.02 -12.48 -11.50
N ALA A 345 -17.26 -12.08 -11.64
CA ALA A 345 -18.41 -12.74 -11.03
C ALA A 345 -18.94 -13.85 -11.95
N GLY A 346 -19.16 -15.04 -11.38
CA GLY A 346 -19.59 -16.19 -12.17
C GLY A 346 -18.61 -16.58 -13.27
N ASP A 347 -19.12 -16.84 -14.49
CA ASP A 347 -18.29 -17.16 -15.65
C ASP A 347 -17.79 -15.91 -16.43
N GLY A 348 -18.09 -14.71 -15.92
CA GLY A 348 -17.69 -13.43 -16.51
C GLY A 348 -18.53 -12.98 -17.71
N GLU A 349 -19.53 -13.75 -18.08
CA GLU A 349 -20.48 -13.40 -19.15
C GLU A 349 -21.76 -12.82 -18.51
N PRO A 350 -22.31 -11.70 -19.01
CA PRO A 350 -23.47 -11.04 -18.47
C PRO A 350 -24.77 -11.79 -18.75
#